data_46379f7c47d7be55dc6da7d93695e6b8
#
_entry.id   46379f7c47d7be55dc6da7d93695e6b8
#
_cell.length_a   1.000
_cell.length_b   1.000
_cell.length_c   1.000
_cell.angle_alpha   90.00
_cell.angle_beta   90.00
_cell.angle_gamma   90.00
#
_symmetry.space_group_name_H-M   'P 1'
#
loop_
_entity.id
_entity.type
_entity.pdbx_description
1 polymer ?
#
loop_
_entity_poly.entity_id
_entity_poly.type
_entity_poly.pdbx_seq_one_letter_code
_entity_poly.pdbx_strand_id
1 'polypeptide(L)'
;MFTGIVQHVGRITAFQPTPAGVRLTLDPCGWSHRPARGDSIAVSGTCLTVVQVEAGAWSFDVIPQTLARTTLGSMGSSSASMGSASGDAALQPGRSVNLEHAVLASTPMGGHIVQGHVDGVGRVAAISTTGEWRVRIELPADAASSIVAQGSITVDGVSLTVAGAAADGSWFEVALIPETLARTTLASLAVGDAVNIEVDHLAKLIAREVERRLARG
;
A
#
# COMPACT_ATOMS: atom_id res chain seq x y z
N MET A 1 -6.78 11.76 2.05
CA MET A 1 -5.42 12.03 2.54
C MET A 1 -5.22 11.28 3.85
N PHE A 2 -4.02 10.74 4.10
CA PHE A 2 -3.67 9.87 5.22
C PHE A 2 -2.31 10.27 5.78
N THR A 3 -1.90 9.65 6.88
CA THR A 3 -0.60 9.91 7.53
C THR A 3 0.40 8.77 7.31
N GLY A 4 -0.07 7.60 6.89
CA GLY A 4 0.69 6.36 6.88
C GLY A 4 0.89 5.73 8.26
N ILE A 5 0.15 6.20 9.26
CA ILE A 5 0.10 5.57 10.58
C ILE A 5 -1.10 4.63 10.61
N VAL A 6 -0.83 3.34 10.43
CA VAL A 6 -1.86 2.29 10.45
C VAL A 6 -2.58 2.29 11.79
N GLN A 7 -3.90 2.29 11.76
CA GLN A 7 -4.74 2.36 12.94
C GLN A 7 -5.31 0.99 13.31
N HIS A 8 -5.49 0.12 12.32
CA HIS A 8 -6.02 -1.22 12.54
C HIS A 8 -5.63 -2.19 11.43
N VAL A 9 -5.77 -3.49 11.69
CA VAL A 9 -5.64 -4.55 10.69
C VAL A 9 -6.99 -5.21 10.50
N GLY A 10 -7.55 -5.08 9.29
CA GLY A 10 -8.79 -5.73 8.89
C GLY A 10 -8.54 -6.98 8.05
N ARG A 11 -9.61 -7.63 7.63
CA ARG A 11 -9.57 -8.82 6.79
C ARG A 11 -10.52 -8.71 5.61
N ILE A 12 -10.04 -9.01 4.42
CA ILE A 12 -10.88 -9.09 3.23
C ILE A 12 -11.74 -10.35 3.34
N THR A 13 -13.05 -10.20 3.16
CA THR A 13 -14.02 -11.28 3.27
C THR A 13 -14.62 -11.69 1.94
N ALA A 14 -14.70 -10.77 0.97
CA ALA A 14 -15.22 -11.08 -0.35
C ALA A 14 -14.65 -10.19 -1.45
N PHE A 15 -14.60 -10.76 -2.66
CA PHE A 15 -14.42 -10.05 -3.93
C PHE A 15 -15.53 -10.50 -4.87
N GLN A 16 -16.34 -9.59 -5.34
CA GLN A 16 -17.45 -9.87 -6.23
C GLN A 16 -17.29 -9.07 -7.52
N PRO A 17 -17.20 -9.70 -8.71
CA PRO A 17 -17.18 -9.00 -9.97
C PRO A 17 -18.39 -8.08 -10.14
N THR A 18 -18.18 -6.90 -10.68
CA THR A 18 -19.21 -5.93 -11.04
C THR A 18 -18.97 -5.41 -12.47
N PRO A 19 -19.95 -4.82 -13.14
CA PRO A 19 -19.73 -4.25 -14.48
C PRO A 19 -18.63 -3.17 -14.53
N ALA A 20 -18.31 -2.52 -13.38
CA ALA A 20 -17.34 -1.44 -13.29
C ALA A 20 -15.98 -1.88 -12.67
N GLY A 21 -15.82 -3.16 -12.33
CA GLY A 21 -14.62 -3.69 -11.68
C GLY A 21 -14.94 -4.77 -10.66
N VAL A 22 -14.58 -4.55 -9.40
CA VAL A 22 -14.81 -5.52 -8.31
C VAL A 22 -15.39 -4.81 -7.09
N ARG A 23 -16.40 -5.40 -6.46
CA ARG A 23 -16.84 -5.07 -5.11
C ARG A 23 -15.97 -5.83 -4.11
N LEU A 24 -15.13 -5.10 -3.38
CA LEU A 24 -14.35 -5.61 -2.27
C LEU A 24 -15.15 -5.43 -0.98
N THR A 25 -15.25 -6.47 -0.16
CA THR A 25 -15.82 -6.40 1.19
C THR A 25 -14.78 -6.81 2.22
N LEU A 26 -14.68 -6.07 3.30
CA LEU A 26 -13.78 -6.38 4.40
C LEU A 26 -14.51 -6.35 5.75
N ASP A 27 -14.01 -7.17 6.68
CA ASP A 27 -14.30 -7.11 8.10
C ASP A 27 -13.23 -6.22 8.76
N PRO A 28 -13.60 -5.12 9.44
CA PRO A 28 -12.66 -4.30 10.19
C PRO A 28 -12.13 -4.96 11.47
N CYS A 29 -12.47 -6.21 11.74
CA CYS A 29 -11.95 -7.02 12.84
C CYS A 29 -12.05 -6.32 14.23
N GLY A 30 -13.17 -5.68 14.51
CA GLY A 30 -13.41 -5.02 15.79
C GLY A 30 -12.87 -3.61 15.92
N TRP A 31 -12.36 -3.00 14.84
CA TRP A 31 -12.00 -1.57 14.86
C TRP A 31 -13.21 -0.70 15.23
N SER A 32 -13.01 0.21 16.17
CA SER A 32 -14.10 1.07 16.68
C SER A 32 -14.53 2.17 15.71
N HIS A 33 -13.74 2.44 14.66
CA HIS A 33 -14.11 3.41 13.64
C HIS A 33 -15.42 3.02 12.94
N ARG A 34 -16.25 4.02 12.63
CA ARG A 34 -17.56 3.85 11.99
C ARG A 34 -17.64 4.76 10.77
N PRO A 35 -17.14 4.32 9.61
CA PRO A 35 -17.21 5.14 8.42
C PRO A 35 -18.64 5.27 7.91
N ALA A 36 -18.94 6.41 7.30
CA ALA A 36 -20.13 6.63 6.52
C ALA A 36 -19.89 6.27 5.05
N ARG A 37 -20.96 6.05 4.29
CA ARG A 37 -20.87 5.97 2.82
C ARG A 37 -20.28 7.27 2.27
N GLY A 38 -19.28 7.17 1.42
CA GLY A 38 -18.53 8.29 0.86
C GLY A 38 -17.22 8.58 1.58
N ASP A 39 -16.98 8.03 2.76
CA ASP A 39 -15.70 8.18 3.45
C ASP A 39 -14.57 7.46 2.74
N SER A 40 -13.36 7.99 2.88
CA SER A 40 -12.15 7.37 2.35
C SER A 40 -11.43 6.57 3.44
N ILE A 41 -11.08 5.34 3.10
CA ILE A 41 -10.26 4.44 3.91
C ILE A 41 -9.05 4.02 3.08
N ALA A 42 -7.85 4.09 3.63
CA ALA A 42 -6.67 3.46 3.06
C ALA A 42 -6.70 1.96 3.43
N VAL A 43 -6.71 1.11 2.41
CA VAL A 43 -6.66 -0.35 2.53
C VAL A 43 -5.33 -0.83 1.97
N SER A 44 -4.40 -1.23 2.85
CA SER A 44 -2.99 -1.49 2.51
C SER A 44 -2.41 -0.40 1.60
N GLY A 45 -2.63 0.89 1.97
CA GLY A 45 -2.14 2.05 1.24
C GLY A 45 -2.97 2.44 0.01
N THR A 46 -4.01 1.70 -0.33
CA THR A 46 -4.91 2.06 -1.44
C THR A 46 -6.09 2.88 -0.92
N CYS A 47 -6.25 4.11 -1.36
CA CYS A 47 -7.41 4.94 -1.02
C CYS A 47 -8.67 4.40 -1.70
N LEU A 48 -9.62 3.93 -0.90
CA LEU A 48 -10.91 3.41 -1.36
C LEU A 48 -12.06 4.17 -0.72
N THR A 49 -13.13 4.38 -1.48
CA THR A 49 -14.33 5.04 -0.98
C THR A 49 -15.34 3.99 -0.50
N VAL A 50 -15.82 4.14 0.72
CA VAL A 50 -16.86 3.29 1.30
C VAL A 50 -18.16 3.47 0.52
N VAL A 51 -18.68 2.40 -0.05
CA VAL A 51 -19.96 2.42 -0.78
C VAL A 51 -21.10 1.81 0.02
N GLN A 52 -20.79 0.94 0.99
CA GLN A 52 -21.77 0.30 1.86
C GLN A 52 -21.14 -0.09 3.20
N VAL A 53 -21.91 0.04 4.26
CA VAL A 53 -21.61 -0.50 5.60
C VAL A 53 -22.80 -1.36 6.02
N GLU A 54 -22.60 -2.65 6.20
CA GLU A 54 -23.65 -3.58 6.53
C GLU A 54 -23.15 -4.67 7.49
N ALA A 55 -23.91 -4.94 8.55
CA ALA A 55 -23.55 -5.93 9.57
C ALA A 55 -22.12 -5.78 10.12
N GLY A 56 -21.57 -4.55 10.12
CA GLY A 56 -20.20 -4.26 10.56
C GLY A 56 -19.12 -4.41 9.47
N ALA A 57 -19.43 -5.01 8.34
CA ALA A 57 -18.53 -5.10 7.18
C ALA A 57 -18.61 -3.83 6.32
N TRP A 58 -17.48 -3.50 5.65
CA TRP A 58 -17.36 -2.35 4.76
C TRP A 58 -17.12 -2.81 3.32
N SER A 59 -17.85 -2.19 2.38
CA SER A 59 -17.70 -2.52 0.97
C SER A 59 -17.19 -1.32 0.17
N PHE A 60 -16.38 -1.62 -0.84
CA PHE A 60 -15.73 -0.65 -1.73
C PHE A 60 -15.86 -1.10 -3.18
N ASP A 61 -16.07 -0.19 -4.10
CA ASP A 61 -15.98 -0.49 -5.52
C ASP A 61 -14.55 -0.18 -6.02
N VAL A 62 -13.87 -1.20 -6.50
CA VAL A 62 -12.49 -1.12 -6.97
C VAL A 62 -12.49 -1.21 -8.50
N ILE A 63 -12.04 -0.13 -9.16
CA ILE A 63 -12.00 -0.05 -10.63
C ILE A 63 -10.80 -0.84 -11.19
N PRO A 64 -10.85 -1.26 -12.48
CA PRO A 64 -9.78 -2.05 -13.10
C PRO A 64 -8.39 -1.40 -13.02
N GLN A 65 -8.30 -0.08 -13.13
CA GLN A 65 -7.03 0.64 -13.02
C GLN A 65 -6.40 0.47 -11.63
N THR A 66 -7.19 0.53 -10.56
CA THR A 66 -6.72 0.31 -9.18
C THR A 66 -6.27 -1.14 -9.00
N LEU A 67 -7.04 -2.10 -9.51
CA LEU A 67 -6.64 -3.51 -9.47
C LEU A 67 -5.31 -3.75 -10.21
N ALA A 68 -5.10 -3.14 -11.37
CA ALA A 68 -3.87 -3.31 -12.15
C ALA A 68 -2.63 -2.71 -11.48
N ARG A 69 -2.78 -1.71 -10.60
CA ARG A 69 -1.68 -0.96 -9.97
C ARG A 69 -1.40 -1.34 -8.53
N THR A 70 -2.23 -2.18 -7.93
CA THR A 70 -2.14 -2.50 -6.51
C THR A 70 -2.12 -4.00 -6.28
N THR A 71 -1.70 -4.41 -5.08
CA THR A 71 -1.77 -5.80 -4.65
C THR A 71 -3.21 -6.32 -4.57
N LEU A 72 -4.23 -5.45 -4.60
CA LEU A 72 -5.63 -5.86 -4.63
C LEU A 72 -5.96 -6.70 -5.88
N GLY A 73 -5.33 -6.42 -7.01
CA GLY A 73 -5.50 -7.21 -8.24
C GLY A 73 -4.78 -8.56 -8.24
N SER A 74 -3.68 -8.68 -7.49
CA SER A 74 -2.89 -9.91 -7.38
C SER A 74 -3.28 -10.80 -6.19
N MET A 75 -4.19 -10.36 -5.32
CA MET A 75 -4.65 -11.12 -4.15
C MET A 75 -5.40 -12.42 -4.50
N GLY A 76 -5.55 -12.72 -5.78
CA GLY A 76 -6.22 -13.93 -6.27
C GLY A 76 -5.31 -15.01 -6.86
N SER A 77 -4.03 -14.78 -7.01
CA SER A 77 -3.12 -15.80 -7.54
C SER A 77 -2.26 -16.42 -6.45
N SER A 78 -2.57 -17.64 -6.06
CA SER A 78 -1.61 -18.52 -5.41
C SER A 78 -0.53 -18.87 -6.43
N SER A 79 0.72 -18.51 -6.12
CA SER A 79 1.97 -18.87 -6.79
C SER A 79 2.29 -18.26 -8.17
N ALA A 80 3.30 -17.39 -8.14
CA ALA A 80 4.44 -17.37 -9.05
C ALA A 80 4.20 -17.69 -10.54
N SER A 81 3.86 -16.68 -11.32
CA SER A 81 4.57 -16.42 -12.60
C SER A 81 4.14 -15.04 -13.11
N MET A 82 5.08 -14.10 -13.12
CA MET A 82 4.95 -12.86 -13.87
C MET A 82 4.94 -13.24 -15.35
N GLY A 83 3.81 -13.07 -16.01
CA GLY A 83 3.72 -13.26 -17.46
C GLY A 83 2.48 -13.97 -17.96
N SER A 84 1.28 -13.61 -17.51
CA SER A 84 0.07 -13.91 -18.28
C SER A 84 -1.10 -13.04 -17.76
N ALA A 85 -1.47 -12.06 -18.54
CA ALA A 85 -2.78 -11.43 -18.47
C ALA A 85 -3.82 -12.41 -19.05
N SER A 86 -4.20 -13.41 -18.28
CA SER A 86 -5.35 -14.26 -18.59
C SER A 86 -6.21 -14.39 -17.36
N GLY A 87 -7.44 -13.84 -17.46
CA GLY A 87 -8.44 -13.85 -16.42
C GLY A 87 -8.73 -15.25 -15.90
N ASP A 88 -8.99 -15.32 -14.61
CA ASP A 88 -9.66 -16.33 -13.78
C ASP A 88 -8.87 -16.74 -12.51
N ALA A 89 -7.92 -15.94 -12.03
CA ALA A 89 -7.44 -16.10 -10.67
C ALA A 89 -8.43 -15.42 -9.72
N ALA A 90 -9.36 -16.18 -9.17
CA ALA A 90 -10.34 -15.68 -8.23
C ALA A 90 -9.63 -15.01 -7.03
N LEU A 91 -9.89 -13.73 -6.85
CA LEU A 91 -9.48 -12.96 -5.68
C LEU A 91 -9.94 -13.71 -4.40
N GLN A 92 -9.00 -14.15 -3.56
CA GLN A 92 -9.34 -15.02 -2.44
C GLN A 92 -9.58 -14.22 -1.16
N PRO A 93 -10.71 -14.42 -0.47
CA PRO A 93 -10.94 -13.92 0.89
C PRO A 93 -9.91 -14.45 1.89
N GLY A 94 -9.74 -13.74 3.00
CA GLY A 94 -8.93 -14.19 4.14
C GLY A 94 -7.66 -13.41 4.37
N ARG A 95 -7.21 -12.57 3.42
CA ARG A 95 -6.00 -11.75 3.58
C ARG A 95 -6.23 -10.59 4.54
N SER A 96 -5.28 -10.41 5.46
CA SER A 96 -5.21 -9.24 6.34
C SER A 96 -4.73 -8.02 5.58
N VAL A 97 -5.26 -6.84 5.91
CA VAL A 97 -4.94 -5.55 5.29
C VAL A 97 -4.76 -4.48 6.35
N ASN A 98 -3.80 -3.59 6.14
CA ASN A 98 -3.62 -2.39 6.97
C ASN A 98 -4.75 -1.40 6.69
N LEU A 99 -5.29 -0.78 7.74
CA LEU A 99 -6.38 0.17 7.64
C LEU A 99 -6.02 1.50 8.30
N GLU A 100 -6.34 2.60 7.60
CA GLU A 100 -6.27 3.96 8.13
C GLU A 100 -7.47 4.75 7.60
N HIS A 101 -8.17 5.50 8.47
CA HIS A 101 -9.20 6.44 8.02
C HIS A 101 -8.58 7.75 7.54
N ALA A 102 -9.27 8.48 6.66
CA ALA A 102 -8.81 9.78 6.20
C ALA A 102 -8.57 10.75 7.35
N VAL A 103 -7.54 11.61 7.22
CA VAL A 103 -7.19 12.60 8.21
C VAL A 103 -8.31 13.62 8.41
N LEU A 104 -8.52 14.02 9.66
CA LEU A 104 -9.30 15.18 10.03
C LEU A 104 -8.38 16.40 10.17
N ALA A 105 -8.91 17.61 10.21
CA ALA A 105 -8.11 18.82 10.41
C ALA A 105 -7.32 18.82 11.74
N SER A 106 -7.76 18.03 12.72
CA SER A 106 -7.10 17.87 14.03
C SER A 106 -6.22 16.64 14.15
N THR A 107 -6.06 15.82 13.10
CA THR A 107 -5.25 14.60 13.16
C THR A 107 -3.76 14.95 13.25
N PRO A 108 -3.02 14.46 14.25
CA PRO A 108 -1.56 14.61 14.30
C PRO A 108 -0.90 13.93 13.11
N MET A 109 0.04 14.63 12.46
CA MET A 109 0.83 14.09 11.35
C MET A 109 2.06 13.36 11.88
N GLY A 110 1.88 12.12 12.37
CA GLY A 110 2.97 11.30 12.90
C GLY A 110 3.85 10.62 11.85
N GLY A 111 3.37 10.54 10.61
CA GLY A 111 4.13 10.01 9.46
C GLY A 111 4.45 11.11 8.45
N HIS A 112 4.05 10.92 7.18
CA HIS A 112 4.17 11.93 6.13
C HIS A 112 2.84 12.09 5.38
N ILE A 113 2.78 12.97 4.39
CA ILE A 113 1.56 13.14 3.57
C ILE A 113 1.42 11.95 2.64
N VAL A 114 0.41 11.10 2.91
CA VAL A 114 0.06 9.92 2.13
C VAL A 114 -1.26 10.16 1.42
N GLN A 115 -1.31 9.93 0.12
CA GLN A 115 -2.52 10.14 -0.67
C GLN A 115 -3.38 8.87 -0.76
N GLY A 116 -2.75 7.71 -0.60
CA GLY A 116 -3.35 6.41 -0.90
C GLY A 116 -3.37 6.13 -2.41
N HIS A 117 -2.45 6.75 -3.14
CA HIS A 117 -2.29 6.60 -4.59
C HIS A 117 -1.03 5.78 -4.87
N VAL A 118 -1.20 4.47 -4.87
CA VAL A 118 -0.13 3.50 -5.09
C VAL A 118 0.57 3.76 -6.42
N ASP A 119 1.88 3.95 -6.38
CA ASP A 119 2.71 4.18 -7.56
C ASP A 119 3.00 2.86 -8.31
N GLY A 120 3.14 1.78 -7.55
CA GLY A 120 3.41 0.46 -8.09
C GLY A 120 3.46 -0.61 -7.02
N VAL A 121 3.66 -1.84 -7.46
CA VAL A 121 3.80 -3.00 -6.59
C VAL A 121 5.28 -3.39 -6.53
N GLY A 122 5.86 -3.31 -5.33
CA GLY A 122 7.19 -3.81 -5.03
C GLY A 122 7.18 -5.28 -4.66
N ARG A 123 8.34 -5.92 -4.71
CA ARG A 123 8.54 -7.31 -4.30
C ARG A 123 9.54 -7.39 -3.15
N VAL A 124 9.20 -8.10 -2.10
CA VAL A 124 10.12 -8.37 -0.99
C VAL A 124 11.27 -9.26 -1.48
N ALA A 125 12.48 -8.71 -1.54
CA ALA A 125 13.68 -9.40 -2.02
C ALA A 125 14.45 -10.09 -0.88
N ALA A 126 14.47 -9.48 0.30
CA ALA A 126 15.15 -10.05 1.47
C ALA A 126 14.52 -9.55 2.76
N ILE A 127 14.58 -10.38 3.80
CA ILE A 127 14.22 -10.04 5.17
C ILE A 127 15.37 -10.48 6.09
N SER A 128 15.85 -9.57 6.92
CA SER A 128 16.83 -9.85 7.98
C SER A 128 16.20 -9.57 9.34
N THR A 129 16.35 -10.50 10.26
CA THR A 129 15.87 -10.37 11.65
C THR A 129 17.02 -10.40 12.64
N THR A 130 18.26 -10.44 12.16
CA THR A 130 19.45 -10.43 13.01
C THR A 130 19.84 -9.00 13.35
N GLY A 131 19.68 -8.61 14.61
CA GLY A 131 19.83 -7.24 15.05
C GLY A 131 18.56 -6.42 14.79
N GLU A 132 18.58 -5.58 13.75
CA GLU A 132 17.39 -4.84 13.32
C GLU A 132 16.55 -5.66 12.36
N TRP A 133 15.21 -5.55 12.45
CA TRP A 133 14.33 -6.13 11.46
C TRP A 133 14.36 -5.26 10.20
N ARG A 134 14.94 -5.78 9.12
CA ARG A 134 15.09 -5.07 7.85
C ARG A 134 14.38 -5.81 6.72
N VAL A 135 13.71 -5.05 5.88
CA VAL A 135 13.04 -5.56 4.68
C VAL A 135 13.59 -4.82 3.47
N ARG A 136 14.14 -5.57 2.52
CA ARG A 136 14.54 -5.04 1.21
C ARG A 136 13.44 -5.30 0.19
N ILE A 137 13.09 -4.28 -0.57
CA ILE A 137 12.01 -4.32 -1.55
C ILE A 137 12.58 -3.88 -2.90
N GLU A 138 12.40 -4.72 -3.91
CA GLU A 138 12.67 -4.40 -5.31
C GLU A 138 11.49 -3.69 -5.93
N LEU A 139 11.78 -2.75 -6.83
CA LEU A 139 10.80 -1.90 -7.49
C LEU A 139 10.83 -2.09 -8.99
N PRO A 140 9.69 -1.95 -9.66
CA PRO A 140 9.67 -1.76 -11.10
C PRO A 140 10.31 -0.40 -11.47
N ALA A 141 10.94 -0.34 -12.64
CA ALA A 141 11.76 0.80 -13.06
C ALA A 141 11.02 2.16 -13.08
N ASP A 142 9.71 2.14 -13.27
CA ASP A 142 8.85 3.33 -13.31
C ASP A 142 8.57 3.94 -11.93
N ALA A 143 8.78 3.19 -10.84
CA ALA A 143 8.61 3.67 -9.46
C ALA A 143 9.93 4.14 -8.81
N ALA A 144 11.07 3.90 -9.46
CA ALA A 144 12.41 4.01 -8.88
C ALA A 144 12.93 5.45 -8.71
N SER A 145 12.48 6.43 -9.52
CA SER A 145 13.18 7.71 -9.73
C SER A 145 13.08 8.72 -8.58
N SER A 146 12.29 8.46 -7.55
CA SER A 146 12.02 9.46 -6.48
C SER A 146 12.30 8.93 -5.08
N ILE A 147 13.02 7.81 -4.94
CA ILE A 147 13.38 7.25 -3.64
C ILE A 147 14.71 7.82 -3.18
N VAL A 148 14.69 8.43 -1.99
CA VAL A 148 15.85 9.09 -1.39
C VAL A 148 16.17 8.40 -0.07
N ALA A 149 17.45 8.05 0.15
CA ALA A 149 17.91 7.54 1.45
C ALA A 149 17.56 8.55 2.56
N GLN A 150 17.09 8.07 3.69
CA GLN A 150 16.54 8.85 4.81
C GLN A 150 15.24 9.62 4.48
N GLY A 151 14.68 9.47 3.28
CA GLY A 151 13.37 9.98 2.90
C GLY A 151 12.23 9.11 3.41
N SER A 152 11.00 9.59 3.23
CA SER A 152 9.77 8.87 3.55
C SER A 152 9.31 8.02 2.37
N ILE A 153 8.74 6.86 2.67
CA ILE A 153 8.10 5.97 1.73
C ILE A 153 6.94 5.25 2.41
N THR A 154 5.94 4.86 1.66
CA THR A 154 4.82 4.06 2.16
C THR A 154 4.90 2.64 1.62
N VAL A 155 4.87 1.66 2.51
CA VAL A 155 4.78 0.23 2.18
C VAL A 155 3.49 -0.32 2.77
N ASP A 156 2.58 -0.83 1.93
CA ASP A 156 1.23 -1.26 2.32
C ASP A 156 0.52 -0.27 3.26
N GLY A 157 0.65 1.03 2.97
CA GLY A 157 0.06 2.11 3.76
C GLY A 157 0.81 2.48 5.03
N VAL A 158 1.93 1.85 5.33
CA VAL A 158 2.77 2.17 6.50
C VAL A 158 3.82 3.19 6.12
N SER A 159 3.83 4.35 6.79
CA SER A 159 4.88 5.37 6.65
C SER A 159 6.18 4.88 7.27
N LEU A 160 7.23 4.82 6.48
CA LEU A 160 8.54 4.31 6.86
C LEU A 160 9.65 5.24 6.38
N THR A 161 10.80 5.15 7.04
CA THR A 161 12.02 5.82 6.60
C THR A 161 12.85 4.85 5.76
N VAL A 162 13.34 5.31 4.63
CA VAL A 162 14.27 4.57 3.77
C VAL A 162 15.63 4.46 4.47
N ALA A 163 16.00 3.26 4.92
CA ALA A 163 17.27 3.00 5.57
C ALA A 163 18.44 2.89 4.57
N GLY A 164 18.14 2.53 3.32
CA GLY A 164 19.09 2.45 2.23
C GLY A 164 18.37 2.26 0.91
N ALA A 165 18.99 2.66 -0.19
CA ALA A 165 18.46 2.50 -1.54
C ALA A 165 19.60 2.31 -2.54
N ALA A 166 19.32 1.60 -3.65
CA ALA A 166 20.21 1.55 -4.79
C ALA A 166 20.31 2.92 -5.47
N ALA A 167 21.47 3.25 -6.04
CA ALA A 167 21.67 4.50 -6.75
C ALA A 167 20.77 4.64 -8.00
N ASP A 168 20.39 3.54 -8.60
CA ASP A 168 19.47 3.45 -9.74
C ASP A 168 17.99 3.30 -9.32
N GLY A 169 17.70 3.28 -8.01
CA GLY A 169 16.37 3.13 -7.46
C GLY A 169 15.77 1.72 -7.58
N SER A 170 16.52 0.73 -8.08
CA SER A 170 16.01 -0.63 -8.32
C SER A 170 15.54 -1.35 -7.05
N TRP A 171 16.01 -0.95 -5.89
CA TRP A 171 15.58 -1.42 -4.58
C TRP A 171 15.75 -0.36 -3.49
N PHE A 172 14.98 -0.52 -2.44
CA PHE A 172 15.20 0.19 -1.16
C PHE A 172 15.06 -0.78 0.02
N GLU A 173 15.52 -0.33 1.18
CA GLU A 173 15.47 -1.06 2.43
C GLU A 173 14.85 -0.20 3.53
N VAL A 174 14.01 -0.80 4.35
CA VAL A 174 13.41 -0.18 5.53
C VAL A 174 13.75 -0.97 6.78
N ALA A 175 13.90 -0.27 7.91
CA ALA A 175 14.04 -0.89 9.23
C ALA A 175 12.70 -0.78 9.96
N LEU A 176 12.23 -1.90 10.52
CA LEU A 176 10.94 -1.98 11.22
C LEU A 176 11.15 -2.07 12.72
N ILE A 177 10.51 -1.16 13.45
CA ILE A 177 10.50 -1.18 14.92
C ILE A 177 9.43 -2.16 15.44
N PRO A 178 9.56 -2.66 16.69
CA PRO A 178 8.60 -3.61 17.26
C PRO A 178 7.15 -3.14 17.21
N GLU A 179 6.89 -1.85 17.41
CA GLU A 179 5.53 -1.27 17.34
C GLU A 179 4.94 -1.40 15.93
N THR A 180 5.72 -1.15 14.89
CA THR A 180 5.28 -1.33 13.49
C THR A 180 4.95 -2.79 13.20
N LEU A 181 5.80 -3.72 13.65
CA LEU A 181 5.56 -5.14 13.49
C LEU A 181 4.31 -5.61 14.23
N ALA A 182 4.04 -5.08 15.42
CA ALA A 182 2.88 -5.47 16.22
C ALA A 182 1.55 -4.94 15.67
N ARG A 183 1.58 -3.79 15.00
CA ARG A 183 0.35 -3.07 14.58
C ARG A 183 0.01 -3.19 13.09
N THR A 184 0.87 -3.79 12.30
CA THR A 184 0.70 -3.84 10.85
C THR A 184 0.87 -5.26 10.30
N THR A 185 0.50 -5.44 9.05
CA THR A 185 0.71 -6.71 8.34
C THR A 185 2.18 -6.99 8.00
N LEU A 186 3.09 -6.03 8.22
CA LEU A 186 4.50 -6.15 7.80
C LEU A 186 5.27 -7.26 8.54
N ALA A 187 4.84 -7.64 9.75
CA ALA A 187 5.43 -8.78 10.48
C ALA A 187 5.22 -10.13 9.77
N SER A 188 4.20 -10.25 8.93
CA SER A 188 3.87 -11.49 8.22
C SER A 188 4.48 -11.58 6.82
N LEU A 189 5.26 -10.59 6.40
CA LEU A 189 5.91 -10.58 5.09
C LEU A 189 6.90 -11.75 4.96
N ALA A 190 6.91 -12.34 3.76
CA ALA A 190 7.88 -13.33 3.33
C ALA A 190 8.60 -12.86 2.06
N VAL A 191 9.80 -13.41 1.81
CA VAL A 191 10.52 -13.16 0.56
C VAL A 191 9.67 -13.62 -0.62
N GLY A 192 9.52 -12.75 -1.61
CA GLY A 192 8.66 -12.96 -2.77
C GLY A 192 7.29 -12.29 -2.66
N ASP A 193 6.88 -11.83 -1.48
CA ASP A 193 5.59 -11.14 -1.32
C ASP A 193 5.55 -9.81 -2.09
N ALA A 194 4.35 -9.51 -2.59
CA ALA A 194 4.05 -8.25 -3.24
C ALA A 194 3.51 -7.24 -2.21
N VAL A 195 3.98 -6.00 -2.29
CA VAL A 195 3.57 -4.89 -1.41
C VAL A 195 3.25 -3.64 -2.23
N ASN A 196 2.25 -2.88 -1.79
CA ASN A 196 1.92 -1.59 -2.39
C ASN A 196 2.96 -0.54 -1.99
N ILE A 197 3.45 0.22 -2.97
CA ILE A 197 4.42 1.29 -2.74
C ILE A 197 3.81 2.63 -3.15
N GLU A 198 3.88 3.61 -2.25
CA GLU A 198 3.63 5.01 -2.57
C GLU A 198 4.86 5.83 -2.16
N VAL A 199 5.47 6.51 -3.12
CA VAL A 199 6.61 7.39 -2.90
C VAL A 199 6.12 8.73 -2.38
N ASP A 200 6.91 9.38 -1.52
CA ASP A 200 6.58 10.71 -1.00
C ASP A 200 6.20 11.67 -2.13
N HIS A 201 5.00 12.22 -2.04
CA HIS A 201 4.43 13.09 -3.06
C HIS A 201 5.28 14.34 -3.29
N LEU A 202 5.89 14.90 -2.24
CA LEU A 202 6.77 16.06 -2.36
C LEU A 202 8.04 15.70 -3.12
N ALA A 203 8.64 14.54 -2.86
CA ALA A 203 9.79 14.07 -3.60
C ALA A 203 9.48 13.90 -5.10
N LYS A 204 8.33 13.33 -5.43
CA LYS A 204 7.86 13.21 -6.83
C LYS A 204 7.67 14.57 -7.51
N LEU A 205 7.07 15.53 -6.83
CA LEU A 205 6.86 16.87 -7.40
C LEU A 205 8.19 17.57 -7.67
N ILE A 206 9.14 17.46 -6.75
CA ILE A 206 10.48 18.07 -6.90
C ILE A 206 11.22 17.39 -8.06
N ALA A 207 11.27 16.06 -8.10
CA ALA A 207 11.92 15.32 -9.18
C ALA A 207 11.37 15.72 -10.55
N ARG A 208 10.06 15.76 -10.71
CA ARG A 208 9.39 16.15 -11.96
C ARG A 208 9.69 17.61 -12.37
N GLU A 209 9.76 18.53 -11.42
CA GLU A 209 10.09 19.93 -11.73
C GLU A 209 11.55 20.07 -12.17
N VAL A 210 12.48 19.34 -11.54
CA VAL A 210 13.89 19.30 -11.94
C VAL A 210 14.03 18.75 -13.36
N GLU A 211 13.42 17.61 -13.66
CA GLU A 211 13.42 17.01 -15.00
C GLU A 211 12.88 17.97 -16.05
N ARG A 212 11.76 18.66 -15.75
CA ARG A 212 11.15 19.65 -16.64
C ARG A 212 12.07 20.83 -16.93
N ARG A 213 12.86 21.26 -15.97
CA ARG A 213 13.84 22.35 -16.14
C ARG A 213 15.02 21.92 -16.97
N LEU A 214 15.57 20.73 -16.69
CA LEU A 214 16.69 20.17 -17.47
C LEU A 214 16.32 19.92 -18.94
N ALA A 215 15.08 19.54 -19.23
CA ALA A 215 14.60 19.33 -20.60
C ALA A 215 14.39 20.64 -21.39
N ARG A 216 14.47 21.82 -20.76
CA ARG A 216 14.26 23.14 -21.38
C ARG A 216 15.56 23.94 -21.59
N GLY A 217 16.67 23.50 -21.04
CA GLY A 217 18.01 24.08 -21.20
C GLY A 217 18.82 23.30 -22.18
#